data_8748c8961c13903a32c861aa49074935
#
_entry.id   8748c8961c13903a32c861aa49074935
#
_cell.length_a   1.000
_cell.length_b   1.000
_cell.length_c   1.000
_cell.angle_alpha   90.00
_cell.angle_beta   90.00
_cell.angle_gamma   90.00
#
_symmetry.space_group_name_H-M   'P 1'
#
loop_
_entity.id
_entity.type
_entity.pdbx_description
1 polymer ?
#
loop_
_entity_poly.entity_id
_entity_poly.type
_entity_poly.pdbx_seq_one_letter_code
_entity_poly.pdbx_strand_id
1 'polypeptide(L)'
;MLSSLPPRERQIVDILYQRGPSVVGEICEALDNQVTGSAVRAMLKRLVDKGFVAREQSERGFVYAPALPENTARKSALSQVVKVFFNNSPVGAVSALLGMQDRLGKDELDELERLIAKAREEKAQ
;
A
#
# COMPACT_ATOMS: atom_id res chain seq x y z
N MET A 1 9.36 -0.47 7.86
CA MET A 1 8.37 -0.10 6.85
C MET A 1 6.97 -0.43 7.37
N LEU A 2 5.97 -0.53 6.49
CA LEU A 2 4.59 -0.79 6.93
C LEU A 2 4.46 -2.03 7.80
N SER A 3 5.23 -3.07 7.50
CA SER A 3 5.23 -4.32 8.28
C SER A 3 5.71 -4.14 9.72
N SER A 4 6.40 -3.05 10.03
CA SER A 4 6.89 -2.77 11.38
C SER A 4 5.88 -2.02 12.25
N LEU A 5 4.75 -1.60 11.67
CA LEU A 5 3.73 -0.87 12.41
C LEU A 5 2.87 -1.82 13.25
N PRO A 6 2.41 -1.37 14.43
CA PRO A 6 1.40 -2.11 15.18
C PRO A 6 0.17 -2.37 14.31
N PRO A 7 -0.56 -3.48 14.52
CA PRO A 7 -1.66 -3.87 13.64
C PRO A 7 -2.73 -2.80 13.40
N ARG A 8 -3.14 -2.08 14.43
CA ARG A 8 -4.16 -1.01 14.26
C ARG A 8 -3.63 0.17 13.46
N GLU A 9 -2.37 0.56 13.68
CA GLU A 9 -1.76 1.66 12.93
C GLU A 9 -1.61 1.27 11.46
N ARG A 10 -1.21 0.03 11.19
CA ARG A 10 -1.13 -0.47 9.83
C ARG A 10 -2.50 -0.47 9.16
N GLN A 11 -3.54 -0.86 9.89
CA GLN A 11 -4.91 -0.86 9.38
C GLN A 11 -5.34 0.55 8.97
N ILE A 12 -5.00 1.55 9.77
CA ILE A 12 -5.31 2.96 9.45
C ILE A 12 -4.61 3.38 8.15
N VAL A 13 -3.34 3.03 8.00
CA VAL A 13 -2.60 3.37 6.78
C VAL A 13 -3.24 2.70 5.56
N ASP A 14 -3.64 1.43 5.68
CA ASP A 14 -4.31 0.70 4.61
C ASP A 14 -5.64 1.39 4.22
N ILE A 15 -6.39 1.85 5.21
CA ILE A 15 -7.65 2.58 4.97
C ILE A 15 -7.38 3.86 4.17
N LEU A 16 -6.35 4.61 4.53
CA LEU A 16 -6.02 5.85 3.82
C LEU A 16 -5.59 5.59 2.38
N TYR A 17 -4.89 4.49 2.11
CA TYR A 17 -4.55 4.12 0.74
C TYR A 17 -5.77 3.70 -0.07
N GLN A 18 -6.74 3.04 0.56
CA GLN A 18 -7.95 2.58 -0.11
C GLN A 18 -8.98 3.68 -0.33
N ARG A 19 -9.20 4.53 0.67
CA ARG A 19 -10.24 5.56 0.64
C ARG A 19 -9.75 6.92 0.17
N GLY A 20 -8.44 7.17 0.29
CA GLY A 20 -7.88 8.48 0.05
C GLY A 20 -7.95 9.36 1.29
N PRO A 21 -7.69 10.67 1.13
CA PRO A 21 -7.69 11.60 2.27
C PRO A 21 -8.98 11.53 3.07
N SER A 22 -8.87 11.42 4.39
CA SER A 22 -10.01 11.18 5.28
C SER A 22 -9.88 11.98 6.59
N VAL A 23 -11.02 12.34 7.15
CA VAL A 23 -11.08 12.92 8.51
C VAL A 23 -11.21 11.78 9.52
N VAL A 24 -10.99 12.09 10.80
CA VAL A 24 -11.02 11.08 11.89
C VAL A 24 -12.33 10.28 11.90
N GLY A 25 -13.47 10.95 11.72
CA GLY A 25 -14.77 10.28 11.72
C GLY A 25 -14.87 9.21 10.63
N GLU A 26 -14.36 9.50 9.44
CA GLU A 26 -14.37 8.55 8.33
C GLU A 26 -13.48 7.34 8.61
N ILE A 27 -12.34 7.57 9.27
CA ILE A 27 -11.45 6.48 9.67
C ILE A 27 -12.12 5.60 10.72
N CYS A 28 -12.79 6.22 11.69
CA CYS A 28 -13.55 5.46 12.71
C CYS A 28 -14.62 4.58 12.07
N GLU A 29 -15.36 5.10 11.10
CA GLU A 29 -16.37 4.33 10.38
C GLU A 29 -15.74 3.15 9.65
N ALA A 30 -14.59 3.36 9.01
CA ALA A 30 -13.89 2.29 8.31
C ALA A 30 -13.36 1.21 9.24
N LEU A 31 -13.18 1.54 10.52
CA LEU A 31 -12.82 0.59 11.58
C LEU A 31 -14.04 0.01 12.28
N ASP A 32 -15.22 0.16 11.68
CA ASP A 32 -16.50 -0.32 12.23
C ASP A 32 -16.80 0.23 13.63
N ASN A 33 -16.29 1.43 13.92
CA ASN A 33 -16.46 2.11 15.21
C ASN A 33 -15.97 1.28 16.42
N GLN A 34 -15.04 0.36 16.18
CA GLN A 34 -14.44 -0.45 17.24
C GLN A 34 -13.33 0.28 17.99
N VAL A 35 -12.91 1.43 17.48
CA VAL A 35 -11.86 2.25 18.08
C VAL A 35 -12.42 3.66 18.26
N THR A 36 -12.16 4.25 19.42
CA THR A 36 -12.65 5.60 19.72
C THR A 36 -11.92 6.65 18.89
N GLY A 37 -12.57 7.81 18.70
CA GLY A 37 -11.92 8.93 18.02
C GLY A 37 -10.63 9.36 18.71
N SER A 38 -10.59 9.34 20.04
CA SER A 38 -9.37 9.68 20.80
C SER A 38 -8.23 8.71 20.51
N ALA A 39 -8.55 7.41 20.45
CA ALA A 39 -7.55 6.39 20.14
C ALA A 39 -7.03 6.53 18.70
N VAL A 40 -7.95 6.80 17.76
CA VAL A 40 -7.58 7.03 16.36
C VAL A 40 -6.67 8.25 16.24
N ARG A 41 -7.01 9.36 16.90
CA ARG A 41 -6.17 10.57 16.89
C ARG A 41 -4.77 10.31 17.43
N ALA A 42 -4.66 9.53 18.52
CA ALA A 42 -3.38 9.18 19.11
C ALA A 42 -2.53 8.36 18.13
N MET A 43 -3.14 7.39 17.47
CA MET A 43 -2.44 6.57 16.48
C MET A 43 -2.03 7.39 15.26
N LEU A 44 -2.91 8.29 14.79
CA LEU A 44 -2.59 9.18 13.67
C LEU A 44 -1.42 10.11 14.00
N LYS A 45 -1.37 10.62 15.22
CA LYS A 45 -0.23 11.44 15.64
C LYS A 45 1.08 10.67 15.55
N ARG A 46 1.08 9.43 16.02
CA ARG A 46 2.27 8.58 15.92
C ARG A 46 2.65 8.32 14.46
N LEU A 47 1.65 8.08 13.60
CA LEU A 47 1.89 7.83 12.18
C LEU A 47 2.44 9.06 11.46
N VAL A 48 1.97 10.25 11.82
CA VAL A 48 2.52 11.52 11.30
C VAL A 48 3.97 11.67 11.74
N ASP A 49 4.24 11.44 13.03
CA ASP A 49 5.59 11.55 13.59
C ASP A 49 6.56 10.55 12.94
N LYS A 50 6.08 9.35 12.60
CA LYS A 50 6.89 8.32 11.94
C LYS A 50 7.05 8.55 10.43
N GLY A 51 6.30 9.50 9.85
CA GLY A 51 6.38 9.81 8.42
C GLY A 51 5.52 8.97 7.50
N PHE A 52 4.58 8.19 8.03
CA PHE A 52 3.67 7.38 7.21
C PHE A 52 2.41 8.11 6.78
N VAL A 53 2.02 9.14 7.50
CA VAL A 53 0.79 9.90 7.27
C VAL A 53 1.10 11.38 7.27
N ALA A 54 0.45 12.13 6.39
CA ALA A 54 0.49 13.59 6.36
C ALA A 54 -0.88 14.12 6.77
N ARG A 55 -0.93 15.30 7.36
CA ARG A 55 -2.20 15.94 7.70
C ARG A 55 -2.23 17.38 7.22
N GLU A 56 -3.43 17.81 6.84
CA GLU A 56 -3.67 19.19 6.45
C GLU A 56 -4.92 19.71 7.15
N GLN A 57 -4.90 20.99 7.49
CA GLN A 57 -6.07 21.69 8.03
C GLN A 57 -7.08 21.93 6.92
N SER A 58 -8.34 21.64 7.18
CA SER A 58 -9.43 21.93 6.24
C SER A 58 -10.62 22.50 7.00
N GLU A 59 -11.67 22.87 6.28
CA GLU A 59 -12.93 23.35 6.90
C GLU A 59 -13.57 22.27 7.77
N ARG A 60 -13.30 20.99 7.45
CA ARG A 60 -13.83 19.84 8.18
C ARG A 60 -12.92 19.39 9.34
N GLY A 61 -11.86 20.17 9.63
CA GLY A 61 -10.83 19.79 10.59
C GLY A 61 -9.62 19.21 9.85
N PHE A 62 -8.80 18.42 10.57
CA PHE A 62 -7.63 17.80 9.94
C PHE A 62 -8.04 16.67 9.00
N VAL A 63 -7.49 16.69 7.80
CA VAL A 63 -7.60 15.63 6.81
C VAL A 63 -6.27 14.87 6.78
N TYR A 64 -6.33 13.57 6.85
CA TYR A 64 -5.16 12.70 6.89
C TYR A 64 -5.04 11.93 5.57
N ALA A 65 -3.82 11.82 5.06
CA ALA A 65 -3.54 11.14 3.80
C ALA A 65 -2.22 10.37 3.91
N PRO A 66 -1.98 9.37 3.06
CA PRO A 66 -0.67 8.71 3.05
C PRO A 66 0.42 9.72 2.72
N ALA A 67 1.51 9.70 3.48
CA ALA A 67 2.65 10.59 3.23
C ALA A 67 3.53 10.09 2.09
N LEU A 68 3.61 8.75 1.91
CA LEU A 68 4.39 8.16 0.84
C LEU A 68 3.59 8.12 -0.45
N PRO A 69 4.23 8.37 -1.60
CA PRO A 69 3.55 8.14 -2.88
C PRO A 69 3.03 6.71 -2.97
N GLU A 70 1.83 6.55 -3.53
CA GLU A 70 1.21 5.24 -3.68
C GLU A 70 2.14 4.23 -4.36
N ASN A 71 2.82 4.67 -5.42
CA ASN A 71 3.75 3.82 -6.15
C ASN A 71 4.92 3.35 -5.28
N THR A 72 5.45 4.21 -4.41
CA THR A 72 6.52 3.85 -3.49
C THR A 72 6.04 2.81 -2.48
N ALA A 73 4.82 2.99 -1.94
CA ALA A 73 4.24 2.04 -0.99
C ALA A 73 4.00 0.68 -1.64
N ARG A 74 3.50 0.66 -2.87
CA ARG A 74 3.29 -0.58 -3.64
C ARG A 74 4.59 -1.34 -3.86
N LYS A 75 5.64 -0.65 -4.26
CA LYS A 75 6.96 -1.26 -4.49
C LYS A 75 7.55 -1.81 -3.21
N SER A 76 7.42 -1.09 -2.11
CA SER A 76 7.93 -1.53 -0.82
C SER A 76 7.21 -2.79 -0.34
N ALA A 77 5.88 -2.82 -0.45
CA ALA A 77 5.08 -3.99 -0.05
C ALA A 77 5.42 -5.20 -0.90
N LEU A 78 5.53 -5.02 -2.21
CA LEU A 78 5.87 -6.09 -3.14
C LEU A 78 7.27 -6.64 -2.87
N SER A 79 8.24 -5.75 -2.63
CA SER A 79 9.61 -6.15 -2.30
C SER A 79 9.64 -7.04 -1.06
N GLN A 80 8.85 -6.70 -0.04
CA GLN A 80 8.76 -7.50 1.19
C GLN A 80 8.19 -8.89 0.92
N VAL A 81 7.14 -8.98 0.11
CA VAL A 81 6.53 -10.26 -0.26
C VAL A 81 7.55 -11.14 -1.01
N VAL A 82 8.23 -10.57 -1.98
CA VAL A 82 9.23 -11.29 -2.76
C VAL A 82 10.36 -11.80 -1.86
N LYS A 83 10.81 -10.97 -0.93
CA LYS A 83 11.87 -11.34 0.01
C LYS A 83 11.45 -12.49 0.92
N VAL A 84 10.27 -12.38 1.54
CA VAL A 84 9.83 -13.32 2.57
C VAL A 84 9.30 -14.63 1.98
N PHE A 85 8.46 -14.55 0.95
CA PHE A 85 7.74 -15.72 0.44
C PHE A 85 8.38 -16.32 -0.80
N PHE A 86 9.20 -15.60 -1.52
CA PHE A 86 9.80 -16.06 -2.78
C PHE A 86 11.32 -16.06 -2.73
N ASN A 87 11.88 -16.02 -1.55
CA ASN A 87 13.32 -16.16 -1.32
C ASN A 87 14.15 -15.16 -2.17
N ASN A 88 13.67 -13.93 -2.28
CA ASN A 88 14.26 -12.86 -3.10
C ASN A 88 14.24 -13.14 -4.61
N SER A 89 13.35 -14.03 -5.08
CA SER A 89 13.27 -14.36 -6.50
C SER A 89 12.09 -13.65 -7.17
N PRO A 90 12.32 -12.57 -7.94
CA PRO A 90 11.26 -11.98 -8.75
C PRO A 90 10.66 -12.96 -9.76
N VAL A 91 11.50 -13.83 -10.32
CA VAL A 91 11.05 -14.87 -11.27
C VAL A 91 10.08 -15.83 -10.57
N GLY A 92 10.37 -16.23 -9.34
CA GLY A 92 9.47 -17.08 -8.55
C GLY A 92 8.13 -16.41 -8.31
N ALA A 93 8.13 -15.11 -8.00
CA ALA A 93 6.90 -14.35 -7.79
C ALA A 93 6.07 -14.26 -9.07
N VAL A 94 6.70 -13.97 -10.20
CA VAL A 94 6.02 -13.91 -11.50
C VAL A 94 5.47 -15.28 -11.89
N SER A 95 6.23 -16.34 -11.65
CA SER A 95 5.77 -17.72 -11.92
C SER A 95 4.50 -18.05 -11.13
N ALA A 96 4.46 -17.66 -9.86
CA ALA A 96 3.28 -17.87 -9.02
C ALA A 96 2.06 -17.10 -9.55
N LEU A 97 2.28 -15.83 -9.97
CA LEU A 97 1.22 -15.02 -10.55
C LEU A 97 0.67 -15.63 -11.83
N LEU A 98 1.55 -16.13 -12.69
CA LEU A 98 1.13 -16.78 -13.94
C LEU A 98 0.38 -18.09 -13.68
N GLY A 99 0.69 -18.77 -12.57
CA GLY A 99 -0.04 -19.97 -12.16
C GLY A 99 -1.48 -19.70 -11.72
N MET A 100 -1.82 -18.43 -11.44
CA MET A 100 -3.18 -18.01 -11.09
C MET A 100 -3.96 -17.66 -12.36
N GLN A 101 -4.01 -18.61 -13.30
CA GLN A 101 -4.47 -18.36 -14.68
C GLN A 101 -5.89 -17.83 -14.83
N ASP A 102 -6.76 -18.12 -13.87
CA ASP A 102 -8.16 -17.68 -13.94
C ASP A 102 -8.29 -16.15 -14.01
N ARG A 103 -7.24 -15.43 -13.63
CA ARG A 103 -7.25 -13.97 -13.58
C ARG A 103 -6.49 -13.31 -14.73
N LEU A 104 -5.80 -14.10 -15.54
CA LEU A 104 -4.99 -13.56 -16.63
C LEU A 104 -5.55 -13.98 -17.97
N GLY A 105 -6.14 -13.02 -18.67
CA GLY A 105 -6.58 -13.21 -20.03
C GLY A 105 -5.46 -12.99 -21.03
N LYS A 106 -5.77 -13.25 -22.31
CA LYS A 106 -4.80 -13.10 -23.39
C LYS A 106 -4.22 -11.68 -23.46
N ASP A 107 -5.08 -10.67 -23.31
CA ASP A 107 -4.64 -9.27 -23.38
C ASP A 107 -3.66 -8.92 -22.26
N GLU A 108 -3.90 -9.45 -21.08
CA GLU A 108 -3.00 -9.23 -19.94
C GLU A 108 -1.65 -9.93 -20.13
N LEU A 109 -1.66 -11.13 -20.71
CA LEU A 109 -0.43 -11.84 -21.01
C LEU A 109 0.38 -11.12 -22.07
N ASP A 110 -0.28 -10.56 -23.08
CA ASP A 110 0.37 -9.74 -24.11
C ASP A 110 1.04 -8.52 -23.50
N GLU A 111 0.34 -7.89 -22.55
CA GLU A 111 0.88 -6.74 -21.81
C GLU A 111 2.12 -7.12 -21.01
N LEU A 112 2.10 -8.28 -20.34
CA LEU A 112 3.25 -8.77 -19.59
C LEU A 112 4.45 -9.01 -20.51
N GLU A 113 4.23 -9.59 -21.68
CA GLU A 113 5.31 -9.78 -22.66
C GLU A 113 5.92 -8.46 -23.09
N ARG A 114 5.08 -7.44 -23.28
CA ARG A 114 5.56 -6.10 -23.64
C ARG A 114 6.40 -5.48 -22.53
N LEU A 115 5.99 -5.64 -21.28
CA LEU A 115 6.75 -5.15 -20.13
C LEU A 115 8.10 -5.84 -20.01
N ILE A 116 8.15 -7.14 -20.28
CA ILE A 116 9.40 -7.90 -20.25
C ILE A 116 10.34 -7.41 -21.36
N ALA A 117 9.81 -7.21 -22.57
CA ALA A 117 10.60 -6.72 -23.69
C ALA A 117 11.20 -5.34 -23.37
N LYS A 118 10.39 -4.46 -22.78
CA LYS A 118 10.85 -3.13 -22.36
C LYS A 118 11.96 -3.21 -21.33
N ALA A 119 11.82 -4.10 -20.34
CA ALA A 119 12.83 -4.29 -19.31
C ALA A 119 14.16 -4.77 -19.90
N ARG A 120 14.09 -5.64 -20.90
CA ARG A 120 15.29 -6.12 -21.60
C ARG A 120 15.99 -4.99 -22.34
N GLU A 121 15.24 -4.12 -22.99
CA GLU A 121 15.81 -2.95 -23.68
C GLU A 121 16.54 -2.02 -22.71
N GLU A 122 15.91 -1.74 -21.58
CA GLU A 122 16.49 -0.87 -20.55
C GLU A 122 17.79 -1.47 -19.99
N LYS A 123 17.85 -2.78 -19.83
CA LYS A 123 19.05 -3.46 -19.32
C LYS A 123 20.14 -3.61 -20.35
N ALA A 124 19.81 -3.56 -21.64
CA ALA A 124 20.78 -3.66 -22.72
C ALA A 124 21.54 -2.34 -22.92
N GLN A 125 21.05 -1.25 -22.37
CA GLN A 125 21.69 0.05 -22.39
C GLN A 125 22.53 0.25 -21.12
#